data_bf1566c333fe67e8024659b2cc2ea2fc
#
_entry.id   bf1566c333fe67e8024659b2cc2ea2fc
#
_cell.length_a   1.000
_cell.length_b   1.000
_cell.length_c   1.000
_cell.angle_alpha   90.00
_cell.angle_beta   90.00
_cell.angle_gamma   90.00
#
_symmetry.space_group_name_H-M   'P 1'
#
loop_
_entity.id
_entity.type
_entity.pdbx_description
1 polymer ?
#
loop_
_entity_poly.entity_id
_entity_poly.type
_entity_poly.pdbx_seq_one_letter_code
_entity_poly.pdbx_strand_id
1 'polypeptide(L)'
;NAGMADVNPTYPVRQQYVFQTNIRYGDRELDYAAKARLQLAARKQRAAATTIDIAQNKYNLLGVENMEIYGLLNEPNRPAAITPGTGEGGNTWNLKTTKEIYADYLLLFQNLAKNSLGHIRNDSDLILVTSPSAAVELGKATDFNVSGMDMIKRYTPNIKFAQLPELENSSSSTVLLIC
;
A
#
# COMPACT_ATOMS: atom_id res chain seq x y z
N ASN A 1 -26.77 -19.75 33.13
CA ASN A 1 -25.34 -19.41 33.13
C ASN A 1 -25.17 -18.09 32.45
N ALA A 2 -25.00 -17.00 33.21
CA ALA A 2 -24.59 -15.73 32.68
C ALA A 2 -23.08 -15.78 32.46
N GLY A 3 -22.62 -15.65 31.20
CA GLY A 3 -21.21 -15.53 30.88
C GLY A 3 -20.67 -14.20 31.43
N MET A 4 -19.61 -14.23 32.21
CA MET A 4 -18.87 -13.03 32.59
C MET A 4 -17.96 -12.65 31.41
N ALA A 5 -18.09 -11.41 30.92
CA ALA A 5 -17.15 -10.81 30.00
C ALA A 5 -16.11 -10.06 30.82
N ASP A 6 -14.85 -10.44 30.66
CA ASP A 6 -13.71 -9.76 31.26
C ASP A 6 -12.84 -9.16 30.16
N VAL A 7 -12.26 -7.99 30.41
CA VAL A 7 -11.37 -7.29 29.49
C VAL A 7 -9.99 -7.20 30.15
N ASN A 8 -9.02 -7.88 29.56
CA ASN A 8 -7.63 -7.80 30.01
C ASN A 8 -6.85 -6.82 29.09
N PRO A 9 -6.71 -5.55 29.47
CA PRO A 9 -6.02 -4.57 28.63
C PRO A 9 -4.53 -4.86 28.62
N THR A 10 -3.99 -5.11 27.45
CA THR A 10 -2.54 -5.20 27.20
C THR A 10 -2.07 -3.94 26.52
N TYR A 11 -1.05 -3.28 27.09
CA TYR A 11 -0.49 -2.05 26.54
C TYR A 11 0.84 -2.38 25.85
N PRO A 12 0.88 -2.55 24.52
CA PRO A 12 2.14 -2.72 23.81
C PRO A 12 2.93 -1.41 23.85
N VAL A 13 4.19 -1.49 24.26
CA VAL A 13 5.12 -0.35 24.23
C VAL A 13 5.79 -0.35 22.86
N ARG A 14 5.80 0.81 22.19
CA ARG A 14 6.48 1.03 20.90
C ARG A 14 7.47 2.18 21.05
N GLN A 15 8.55 2.14 20.29
CA GLN A 15 9.51 3.24 20.21
C GLN A 15 8.96 4.38 19.36
N GLN A 16 9.38 5.60 19.67
CA GLN A 16 9.02 6.79 18.89
C GLN A 16 10.24 7.30 18.14
N TYR A 17 10.06 7.63 16.87
CA TYR A 17 11.08 8.23 16.03
C TYR A 17 10.67 9.65 15.63
N VAL A 18 11.61 10.60 15.75
CA VAL A 18 11.41 11.99 15.37
C VAL A 18 12.24 12.28 14.13
N PHE A 19 11.56 12.67 13.05
CA PHE A 19 12.20 13.08 11.82
C PHE A 19 12.19 14.59 11.68
N GLN A 20 13.34 15.17 11.33
CA GLN A 20 13.51 16.62 11.20
C GLN A 20 14.23 16.95 9.90
N THR A 21 13.77 17.97 9.18
CA THR A 21 14.47 18.54 8.03
C THR A 21 14.83 20.00 8.30
N ASN A 22 16.02 20.42 7.90
CA ASN A 22 16.52 21.77 8.10
C ASN A 22 16.60 22.51 6.76
N ILE A 23 16.14 23.75 6.74
CA ILE A 23 16.26 24.66 5.60
C ILE A 23 17.35 25.68 5.90
N ARG A 24 18.32 25.80 5.01
CA ARG A 24 19.38 26.82 5.12
C ARG A 24 19.23 27.84 4.00
N TYR A 25 19.44 29.10 4.33
CA TYR A 25 19.48 30.22 3.40
C TYR A 25 20.88 30.81 3.38
N GLY A 26 21.46 30.91 2.20
CA GLY A 26 22.74 31.63 2.01
C GLY A 26 22.47 33.07 1.58
N ASP A 27 23.21 34.03 2.13
CA ASP A 27 23.02 35.45 1.81
C ASP A 27 23.14 35.74 0.31
N ARG A 28 24.18 35.19 -0.32
CA ARG A 28 24.36 35.33 -1.78
C ARG A 28 23.24 34.68 -2.60
N GLU A 29 22.72 33.56 -2.11
CA GLU A 29 21.58 32.87 -2.76
C GLU A 29 20.32 33.72 -2.70
N LEU A 30 20.09 34.40 -1.57
CA LEU A 30 18.95 35.33 -1.40
C LEU A 30 19.12 36.55 -2.33
N ASP A 31 20.29 37.10 -2.44
CA ASP A 31 20.57 38.24 -3.33
C ASP A 31 20.33 37.87 -4.82
N TYR A 32 20.84 36.73 -5.26
CA TYR A 32 20.60 36.25 -6.62
C TYR A 32 19.12 35.97 -6.89
N ALA A 33 18.44 35.35 -5.92
CA ALA A 33 17.01 35.08 -6.04
C ALA A 33 16.19 36.37 -6.11
N ALA A 34 16.55 37.38 -5.30
CA ALA A 34 15.91 38.68 -5.33
C ALA A 34 16.09 39.38 -6.69
N LYS A 35 17.32 39.38 -7.24
CA LYS A 35 17.61 39.90 -8.58
C LYS A 35 16.84 39.19 -9.69
N ALA A 36 16.69 37.86 -9.57
CA ALA A 36 15.93 37.04 -10.51
C ALA A 36 14.42 37.03 -10.24
N ARG A 37 13.92 37.78 -9.25
CA ARG A 37 12.50 37.79 -8.81
C ARG A 37 11.96 36.39 -8.49
N LEU A 38 12.79 35.50 -7.95
CA LEU A 38 12.40 34.15 -7.57
C LEU A 38 11.99 34.07 -6.11
N GLN A 39 10.88 33.41 -5.83
CA GLN A 39 10.41 33.14 -4.45
C GLN A 39 11.18 31.96 -3.85
N LEU A 40 12.47 32.16 -3.56
CA LEU A 40 13.35 31.11 -3.08
C LEU A 40 12.87 30.48 -1.75
N ALA A 41 12.45 31.31 -0.81
CA ALA A 41 11.96 30.85 0.50
C ALA A 41 10.76 29.90 0.36
N ALA A 42 9.76 30.28 -0.44
CA ALA A 42 8.59 29.45 -0.68
C ALA A 42 8.94 28.12 -1.39
N ARG A 43 9.89 28.15 -2.33
CA ARG A 43 10.37 26.94 -3.01
C ARG A 43 11.08 25.98 -2.07
N LYS A 44 11.98 26.51 -1.20
CA LYS A 44 12.68 25.71 -0.19
C LYS A 44 11.73 25.13 0.84
N GLN A 45 10.71 25.88 1.28
CA GLN A 45 9.69 25.38 2.20
C GLN A 45 8.87 24.24 1.57
N ARG A 46 8.46 24.39 0.30
CA ARG A 46 7.77 23.29 -0.42
C ARG A 46 8.65 22.06 -0.56
N ALA A 47 9.92 22.25 -0.93
CA ALA A 47 10.86 21.14 -1.03
C ALA A 47 11.04 20.41 0.30
N ALA A 48 11.16 21.15 1.42
CA ALA A 48 11.25 20.55 2.74
C ALA A 48 9.97 19.79 3.13
N ALA A 49 8.79 20.35 2.88
CA ALA A 49 7.51 19.65 3.09
C ALA A 49 7.45 18.35 2.28
N THR A 50 7.77 18.40 0.97
CA THR A 50 7.81 17.21 0.13
C THR A 50 8.80 16.15 0.64
N THR A 51 9.96 16.57 1.16
CA THR A 51 10.95 15.66 1.75
C THR A 51 10.39 14.96 3.00
N ILE A 52 9.67 15.71 3.85
CA ILE A 52 9.02 15.15 5.04
C ILE A 52 7.93 14.15 4.61
N ASP A 53 7.09 14.51 3.66
CA ASP A 53 6.00 13.64 3.16
C ASP A 53 6.53 12.33 2.58
N ILE A 54 7.61 12.39 1.77
CA ILE A 54 8.26 11.20 1.21
C ILE A 54 8.84 10.32 2.33
N ALA A 55 9.55 10.93 3.30
CA ALA A 55 10.12 10.19 4.42
C ALA A 55 9.02 9.54 5.28
N GLN A 56 7.95 10.27 5.58
CA GLN A 56 6.82 9.77 6.34
C GLN A 56 6.14 8.59 5.62
N ASN A 57 5.92 8.70 4.30
CA ASN A 57 5.39 7.61 3.50
C ASN A 57 6.27 6.36 3.58
N LYS A 58 7.59 6.53 3.42
CA LYS A 58 8.56 5.44 3.53
C LYS A 58 8.51 4.77 4.90
N TYR A 59 8.46 5.55 5.99
CA TYR A 59 8.39 5.00 7.35
C TYR A 59 7.05 4.30 7.64
N ASN A 60 5.96 4.81 7.12
CA ASN A 60 4.65 4.15 7.25
C ASN A 60 4.62 2.81 6.52
N LEU A 61 5.35 2.66 5.42
CA LEU A 61 5.38 1.42 4.64
C LEU A 61 6.41 0.42 5.14
N LEU A 62 7.63 0.86 5.44
CA LEU A 62 8.78 0.00 5.72
C LEU A 62 9.22 0.06 7.19
N GLY A 63 8.68 1.01 7.98
CA GLY A 63 9.15 1.25 9.33
C GLY A 63 10.54 1.88 9.38
N VAL A 64 11.19 1.81 10.54
CA VAL A 64 12.55 2.30 10.75
C VAL A 64 13.45 1.11 11.05
N GLU A 65 14.51 0.98 10.27
CA GLU A 65 15.50 -0.09 10.43
C GLU A 65 16.18 -0.02 11.80
N ASN A 66 16.41 -1.18 12.41
CA ASN A 66 17.02 -1.34 13.76
C ASN A 66 16.20 -0.74 14.92
N MET A 67 14.91 -0.47 14.71
CA MET A 67 13.97 -0.05 15.73
C MET A 67 12.72 -0.94 15.72
N GLU A 68 12.03 -1.03 16.87
CA GLU A 68 10.73 -1.71 16.95
C GLU A 68 9.59 -0.83 16.40
N ILE A 69 9.85 -0.20 15.26
CA ILE A 69 8.89 0.61 14.51
C ILE A 69 8.67 -0.09 13.17
N TYR A 70 7.58 -0.83 13.10
CA TYR A 70 7.22 -1.59 11.91
C TYR A 70 6.27 -0.78 11.02
N GLY A 71 6.42 -0.95 9.73
CA GLY A 71 5.53 -0.39 8.73
C GLY A 71 4.54 -1.44 8.21
N LEU A 72 3.66 -1.01 7.31
CA LEU A 72 2.63 -1.88 6.72
C LEU A 72 3.21 -3.16 6.08
N LEU A 73 4.41 -3.07 5.49
CA LEU A 73 5.01 -4.17 4.74
C LEU A 73 5.84 -5.12 5.59
N ASN A 74 6.30 -4.70 6.76
CA ASN A 74 7.19 -5.49 7.63
C ASN A 74 6.65 -5.73 9.04
N GLU A 75 5.35 -5.47 9.29
CA GLU A 75 4.71 -5.78 10.57
C GLU A 75 4.79 -7.30 10.86
N PRO A 76 5.39 -7.73 12.00
CA PRO A 76 5.59 -9.15 12.32
C PRO A 76 4.27 -9.91 12.53
N ASN A 77 3.20 -9.22 12.96
CA ASN A 77 1.87 -9.82 13.16
C ASN A 77 1.05 -9.90 11.86
N ARG A 78 1.63 -9.53 10.73
CA ARG A 78 0.95 -9.62 9.44
C ARG A 78 0.72 -11.09 9.05
N PRO A 79 -0.46 -11.43 8.49
CA PRO A 79 -0.67 -12.76 7.93
C PRO A 79 0.40 -13.12 6.90
N ALA A 80 0.75 -14.40 6.83
CA ALA A 80 1.73 -14.88 5.85
C ALA A 80 1.32 -14.52 4.42
N ALA A 81 2.32 -14.21 3.58
CA ALA A 81 2.08 -13.96 2.18
C ALA A 81 1.53 -15.21 1.49
N ILE A 82 0.55 -15.00 0.60
CA ILE A 82 -0.05 -16.06 -0.19
C ILE A 82 0.66 -16.13 -1.53
N THR A 83 1.03 -17.32 -1.95
CA THR A 83 1.54 -17.54 -3.31
C THR A 83 0.34 -17.55 -4.27
N PRO A 84 0.37 -16.73 -5.35
CA PRO A 84 -0.67 -16.77 -6.37
C PRO A 84 -0.77 -18.15 -7.01
N GLY A 85 -1.96 -18.50 -7.50
CA GLY A 85 -2.16 -19.74 -8.26
C GLY A 85 -1.21 -19.82 -9.47
N THR A 86 -0.89 -21.02 -9.92
CA THR A 86 -0.10 -21.22 -11.13
C THR A 86 -1.04 -21.07 -12.35
N GLY A 87 -0.79 -20.06 -13.19
CA GLY A 87 -1.46 -19.92 -14.47
C GLY A 87 -0.75 -20.72 -15.58
N GLU A 88 -1.35 -20.79 -16.77
CA GLU A 88 -0.76 -21.47 -17.92
C GLU A 88 0.65 -20.93 -18.30
N GLY A 89 0.89 -19.61 -18.10
CA GLY A 89 2.16 -18.95 -18.41
C GLY A 89 3.09 -18.77 -17.20
N GLY A 90 2.64 -19.01 -15.98
CA GLY A 90 3.43 -18.79 -14.77
C GLY A 90 2.65 -18.18 -13.60
N ASN A 91 3.36 -17.73 -12.57
CA ASN A 91 2.76 -17.22 -11.33
C ASN A 91 2.59 -15.68 -11.32
N THR A 92 3.23 -14.98 -12.24
CA THR A 92 3.18 -13.51 -12.31
C THR A 92 2.00 -13.05 -13.16
N TRP A 93 1.36 -11.94 -12.78
CA TRP A 93 0.15 -11.45 -13.44
C TRP A 93 0.34 -11.07 -14.91
N ASN A 94 1.54 -10.67 -15.32
CA ASN A 94 1.85 -10.37 -16.73
C ASN A 94 1.68 -11.59 -17.66
N LEU A 95 1.86 -12.80 -17.12
CA LEU A 95 1.73 -14.07 -17.84
C LEU A 95 0.34 -14.72 -17.68
N LYS A 96 -0.52 -14.12 -16.86
CA LYS A 96 -1.85 -14.63 -16.53
C LYS A 96 -2.94 -14.01 -17.38
N THR A 97 -3.99 -14.78 -17.59
CA THR A 97 -5.25 -14.30 -18.15
C THR A 97 -6.05 -13.52 -17.11
N THR A 98 -6.98 -12.68 -17.55
CA THR A 98 -7.87 -11.91 -16.66
C THR A 98 -8.64 -12.79 -15.67
N LYS A 99 -9.04 -14.01 -16.10
CA LYS A 99 -9.74 -14.98 -15.24
C LYS A 99 -8.85 -15.50 -14.11
N GLU A 100 -7.57 -15.76 -14.40
CA GLU A 100 -6.59 -16.22 -13.42
C GLU A 100 -6.23 -15.11 -12.42
N ILE A 101 -6.11 -13.86 -12.89
CA ILE A 101 -5.91 -12.70 -12.01
C ILE A 101 -7.11 -12.52 -11.08
N TYR A 102 -8.33 -12.69 -11.58
CA TYR A 102 -9.54 -12.66 -10.76
C TYR A 102 -9.57 -13.80 -9.73
N ALA A 103 -9.12 -15.00 -10.09
CA ALA A 103 -9.00 -16.12 -9.17
C ALA A 103 -8.00 -15.84 -8.05
N ASP A 104 -6.86 -15.21 -8.36
CA ASP A 104 -5.89 -14.76 -7.35
C ASP A 104 -6.50 -13.73 -6.38
N TYR A 105 -7.31 -12.79 -6.89
CA TYR A 105 -8.04 -11.86 -6.03
C TYR A 105 -9.00 -12.59 -5.10
N LEU A 106 -9.76 -13.56 -5.59
CA LEU A 106 -10.67 -14.36 -4.75
C LEU A 106 -9.93 -15.13 -3.67
N LEU A 107 -8.72 -15.63 -3.97
CA LEU A 107 -7.86 -16.30 -3.00
C LEU A 107 -7.41 -15.34 -1.89
N LEU A 108 -7.02 -14.11 -2.24
CA LEU A 108 -6.68 -13.05 -1.27
C LEU A 108 -7.88 -12.72 -0.39
N PHE A 109 -9.05 -12.51 -1.00
CA PHE A 109 -10.28 -12.20 -0.27
C PHE A 109 -10.69 -13.35 0.67
N GLN A 110 -10.61 -14.59 0.22
CA GLN A 110 -10.92 -15.76 1.04
C GLN A 110 -10.02 -15.85 2.27
N ASN A 111 -8.73 -15.57 2.11
CA ASN A 111 -7.78 -15.58 3.23
C ASN A 111 -8.06 -14.43 4.20
N LEU A 112 -8.35 -13.23 3.70
CA LEU A 112 -8.72 -12.08 4.51
C LEU A 112 -10.01 -12.36 5.31
N ALA A 113 -11.05 -12.89 4.67
CA ALA A 113 -12.31 -13.25 5.32
C ALA A 113 -12.12 -14.36 6.38
N LYS A 114 -11.27 -15.35 6.10
CA LYS A 114 -10.94 -16.41 7.06
C LYS A 114 -10.19 -15.86 8.27
N ASN A 115 -9.18 -15.01 8.06
CA ASN A 115 -8.38 -14.44 9.15
C ASN A 115 -9.17 -13.45 9.99
N SER A 116 -10.18 -12.79 9.42
CA SER A 116 -11.10 -11.90 10.13
C SER A 116 -12.27 -12.63 10.82
N LEU A 117 -12.26 -13.97 10.86
CA LEU A 117 -13.36 -14.77 11.42
C LEU A 117 -14.74 -14.43 10.82
N GLY A 118 -14.78 -14.01 9.54
CA GLY A 118 -16.00 -13.66 8.83
C GLY A 118 -16.55 -12.26 9.10
N HIS A 119 -15.80 -11.40 9.80
CA HIS A 119 -16.18 -9.99 9.97
C HIS A 119 -16.13 -9.20 8.66
N ILE A 120 -15.24 -9.61 7.73
CA ILE A 120 -15.11 -8.99 6.42
C ILE A 120 -16.00 -9.74 5.42
N ARG A 121 -16.83 -8.98 4.72
CA ARG A 121 -17.76 -9.45 3.70
C ARG A 121 -17.46 -8.79 2.35
N ASN A 122 -18.14 -9.23 1.31
CA ASN A 122 -18.01 -8.66 -0.04
C ASN A 122 -18.49 -7.22 -0.16
N ASP A 123 -19.32 -6.74 0.75
CA ASP A 123 -19.83 -5.36 0.83
C ASP A 123 -18.97 -4.44 1.71
N SER A 124 -17.94 -4.99 2.37
CA SER A 124 -17.02 -4.22 3.22
C SER A 124 -16.17 -3.24 2.38
N ASP A 125 -15.79 -2.12 3.00
CA ASP A 125 -14.87 -1.15 2.38
C ASP A 125 -13.46 -1.75 2.34
N LEU A 126 -13.01 -2.09 1.13
CA LEU A 126 -11.70 -2.69 0.90
C LEU A 126 -10.84 -1.81 0.01
N ILE A 127 -9.54 -1.89 0.19
CA ILE A 127 -8.55 -1.23 -0.66
C ILE A 127 -7.63 -2.29 -1.25
N LEU A 128 -7.64 -2.43 -2.57
CA LEU A 128 -6.68 -3.26 -3.29
C LEU A 128 -5.49 -2.38 -3.69
N VAL A 129 -4.37 -2.60 -3.05
CA VAL A 129 -3.12 -1.90 -3.33
C VAL A 129 -2.26 -2.77 -4.23
N THR A 130 -1.84 -2.23 -5.35
CA THR A 130 -1.06 -2.95 -6.36
C THR A 130 0.20 -2.17 -6.73
N SER A 131 1.23 -2.89 -7.20
CA SER A 131 2.34 -2.24 -7.90
C SER A 131 1.84 -1.61 -9.22
N PRO A 132 2.54 -0.62 -9.79
CA PRO A 132 2.18 -0.02 -11.06
C PRO A 132 2.07 -1.04 -12.20
N SER A 133 2.98 -2.01 -12.28
CA SER A 133 2.93 -3.08 -13.27
C SER A 133 1.69 -3.97 -13.11
N ALA A 134 1.39 -4.40 -11.88
CA ALA A 134 0.19 -5.21 -11.60
C ALA A 134 -1.12 -4.44 -11.88
N ALA A 135 -1.13 -3.12 -11.67
CA ALA A 135 -2.29 -2.29 -11.99
C ALA A 135 -2.64 -2.27 -13.49
N VAL A 136 -1.61 -2.27 -14.35
CA VAL A 136 -1.80 -2.38 -15.81
C VAL A 136 -2.42 -3.72 -16.19
N GLU A 137 -1.99 -4.79 -15.55
CA GLU A 137 -2.50 -6.13 -15.81
C GLU A 137 -3.99 -6.29 -15.41
N LEU A 138 -4.44 -5.57 -14.39
CA LEU A 138 -5.86 -5.50 -14.02
C LEU A 138 -6.73 -4.84 -15.09
N GLY A 139 -6.13 -4.02 -15.96
CA GLY A 139 -6.80 -3.41 -17.10
C GLY A 139 -7.01 -4.36 -18.29
N LYS A 140 -6.40 -5.55 -18.31
CA LYS A 140 -6.59 -6.53 -19.36
C LYS A 140 -8.06 -6.90 -19.47
N ALA A 141 -8.57 -6.88 -20.69
CA ALA A 141 -9.94 -7.30 -20.98
C ALA A 141 -9.99 -8.77 -21.39
N THR A 142 -11.11 -9.42 -21.06
CA THR A 142 -11.46 -10.73 -21.61
C THR A 142 -12.00 -10.59 -23.05
N ASP A 143 -12.20 -11.71 -23.73
CA ASP A 143 -12.84 -11.75 -25.08
C ASP A 143 -14.21 -11.08 -25.11
N PHE A 144 -14.89 -10.96 -23.97
CA PHE A 144 -16.17 -10.27 -23.79
C PHE A 144 -16.01 -8.80 -23.39
N ASN A 145 -14.84 -8.22 -23.52
CA ASN A 145 -14.52 -6.82 -23.20
C ASN A 145 -14.81 -6.44 -21.72
N VAL A 146 -14.66 -7.40 -20.80
CA VAL A 146 -14.77 -7.18 -19.34
C VAL A 146 -13.37 -7.14 -18.76
N SER A 147 -13.01 -6.04 -18.09
CA SER A 147 -11.70 -5.90 -17.44
C SER A 147 -11.62 -6.66 -16.10
N GLY A 148 -10.41 -6.98 -15.67
CA GLY A 148 -10.19 -7.55 -14.34
C GLY A 148 -10.73 -6.66 -13.22
N MET A 149 -10.61 -5.34 -13.35
CA MET A 149 -11.19 -4.38 -12.41
C MET A 149 -12.72 -4.49 -12.33
N ASP A 150 -13.39 -4.66 -13.47
CA ASP A 150 -14.86 -4.78 -13.51
C ASP A 150 -15.33 -6.07 -12.84
N MET A 151 -14.61 -7.17 -13.05
CA MET A 151 -14.91 -8.44 -12.39
C MET A 151 -14.80 -8.33 -10.87
N ILE A 152 -13.75 -7.69 -10.39
CA ILE A 152 -13.52 -7.47 -8.96
C ILE A 152 -14.60 -6.55 -8.37
N LYS A 153 -14.94 -5.43 -9.04
CA LYS A 153 -16.00 -4.50 -8.58
C LYS A 153 -17.39 -5.13 -8.56
N ARG A 154 -17.68 -6.08 -9.44
CA ARG A 154 -18.95 -6.82 -9.40
C ARG A 154 -19.09 -7.70 -8.18
N TYR A 155 -17.98 -8.28 -7.70
CA TYR A 155 -17.97 -9.10 -6.50
C TYR A 155 -17.87 -8.27 -5.22
N THR A 156 -17.03 -7.24 -5.24
CA THR A 156 -16.80 -6.31 -4.12
C THR A 156 -17.07 -4.88 -4.57
N PRO A 157 -18.32 -4.39 -4.46
CA PRO A 157 -18.69 -3.09 -5.03
C PRO A 157 -17.99 -1.90 -4.39
N ASN A 158 -17.65 -2.00 -3.10
CA ASN A 158 -17.02 -0.91 -2.34
C ASN A 158 -15.49 -0.91 -2.39
N ILE A 159 -14.89 -1.72 -3.28
CA ILE A 159 -13.44 -1.79 -3.38
C ILE A 159 -12.85 -0.53 -4.01
N LYS A 160 -11.77 -0.03 -3.41
CA LYS A 160 -10.95 1.05 -3.94
C LYS A 160 -9.64 0.48 -4.47
N PHE A 161 -9.14 1.04 -5.57
CA PHE A 161 -7.86 0.66 -6.14
C PHE A 161 -6.84 1.74 -5.83
N ALA A 162 -5.69 1.35 -5.29
CA ALA A 162 -4.56 2.23 -5.04
C ALA A 162 -3.30 1.64 -5.66
N GLN A 163 -2.39 2.49 -6.08
CA GLN A 163 -1.10 2.08 -6.63
C GLN A 163 0.00 2.53 -5.68
N LEU A 164 0.94 1.64 -5.43
CA LEU A 164 2.07 1.87 -4.57
C LEU A 164 3.36 1.44 -5.28
N PRO A 165 4.20 2.39 -5.73
CA PRO A 165 5.43 2.08 -6.45
C PRO A 165 6.42 1.23 -5.62
N GLU A 166 6.39 1.36 -4.30
CA GLU A 166 7.26 0.63 -3.38
C GLU A 166 6.97 -0.89 -3.34
N LEU A 167 5.82 -1.32 -3.89
CA LEU A 167 5.50 -2.74 -4.07
C LEU A 167 6.16 -3.36 -5.32
N GLU A 168 6.79 -2.54 -6.15
CA GLU A 168 7.48 -3.00 -7.35
C GLU A 168 8.88 -3.47 -7.01
N ASN A 169 9.12 -4.76 -7.11
CA ASN A 169 10.44 -5.36 -7.00
C ASN A 169 10.88 -5.90 -8.37
N SER A 170 12.19 -5.92 -8.61
CA SER A 170 12.79 -6.39 -9.85
C SER A 170 12.42 -7.84 -10.24
N SER A 171 11.92 -8.62 -9.29
CA SER A 171 11.59 -10.05 -9.47
C SER A 171 10.13 -10.42 -9.21
N SER A 172 9.33 -9.54 -8.61
CA SER A 172 7.91 -9.84 -8.33
C SER A 172 7.10 -8.59 -8.03
N SER A 173 5.87 -8.57 -8.50
CA SER A 173 4.88 -7.56 -8.12
C SER A 173 4.09 -8.07 -6.92
N THR A 174 3.96 -7.25 -5.90
CA THR A 174 3.18 -7.58 -4.70
C THR A 174 1.81 -6.90 -4.76
N VAL A 175 0.79 -7.59 -4.30
CA VAL A 175 -0.57 -7.09 -4.18
C VAL A 175 -1.03 -7.22 -2.75
N LEU A 176 -1.63 -6.18 -2.21
CA LEU A 176 -2.17 -6.16 -0.85
C LEU A 176 -3.67 -5.88 -0.88
N LEU A 177 -4.43 -6.60 -0.06
CA LEU A 177 -5.83 -6.32 0.20
C LEU A 177 -5.98 -5.88 1.66
N ILE A 178 -6.50 -4.67 1.86
CA ILE A 178 -6.59 -4.00 3.16
C ILE A 178 -8.06 -3.64 3.41
N CYS A 179 -8.49 -3.79 4.65
CA CYS A 179 -9.81 -3.38 5.15
C CYS A 179 -9.69 -2.22 6.13
#